data_216046f50c3653c6a3dd42da93eefbe7
#
_entry.id   216046f50c3653c6a3dd42da93eefbe7
#
_cell.length_a   1.000
_cell.length_b   1.000
_cell.length_c   1.000
_cell.angle_alpha   90.00
_cell.angle_beta   90.00
_cell.angle_gamma   90.00
#
_symmetry.space_group_name_H-M   'P 1'
#
loop_
_entity.id
_entity.type
_entity.pdbx_description
1 polymer ?
#
loop_
_entity_poly.entity_id
_entity_poly.type
_entity_poly.pdbx_seq_one_letter_code
_entity_poly.pdbx_strand_id
1 'polypeptide(L)'
;MEIRIRSIFLGLVFILSAAPVDVVLAQSDENDDTGLIEPQIERTEFDEAKIESYDFEIAAYTGYLAIEDFNTDFVTGIKLGYHVSEDFFVQASYGRGEVGETSFERLSGGAPLLSQSEREVEYYLVALGFNLFPGEAFVTDSTTFNTVFYISGGVGTTTFAGDDRFTIAYAVGHRTLFADGFSLDIEMRDLIFEQDIFGTEESTNNLEFTVSLNLYF
;
A
#
# COMPACT_ATOMS: atom_id res chain seq x y z
N MET A 1 -5.20 -12.24 -30.13
CA MET A 1 -6.42 -11.73 -29.49
C MET A 1 -6.04 -10.98 -28.20
N GLU A 2 -4.91 -10.26 -28.23
CA GLU A 2 -4.26 -9.67 -27.03
C GLU A 2 -4.22 -8.14 -26.96
N ILE A 3 -4.88 -7.43 -27.87
CA ILE A 3 -4.79 -5.96 -27.98
C ILE A 3 -5.92 -5.21 -27.23
N ARG A 4 -6.89 -5.91 -26.66
CA ARG A 4 -8.07 -5.25 -26.08
C ARG A 4 -8.05 -4.97 -24.57
N ILE A 5 -7.13 -5.51 -23.82
CA ILE A 5 -7.09 -5.33 -22.35
C ILE A 5 -6.26 -4.10 -21.96
N ARG A 6 -5.22 -3.75 -22.70
CA ARG A 6 -4.40 -2.55 -22.43
C ARG A 6 -5.14 -1.22 -22.59
N SER A 7 -6.19 -1.19 -23.41
CA SER A 7 -6.95 0.05 -23.67
C SER A 7 -8.01 0.38 -22.61
N ILE A 8 -8.36 -0.57 -21.75
CA ILE A 8 -9.39 -0.36 -20.71
C ILE A 8 -8.79 0.30 -19.47
N PHE A 9 -7.52 0.03 -19.15
CA PHE A 9 -6.86 0.62 -17.99
C PHE A 9 -6.45 2.09 -18.18
N LEU A 10 -6.16 2.51 -19.41
CA LEU A 10 -5.85 3.91 -19.73
C LEU A 10 -7.09 4.82 -19.79
N GLY A 11 -8.28 4.24 -19.94
CA GLY A 11 -9.54 4.98 -20.03
C GLY A 11 -10.14 5.38 -18.68
N LEU A 12 -9.74 4.76 -17.59
CA LEU A 12 -10.35 5.00 -16.27
C LEU A 12 -9.70 6.16 -15.49
N VAL A 13 -8.52 6.62 -15.91
CA VAL A 13 -7.79 7.70 -15.24
C VAL A 13 -8.21 9.10 -15.76
N PHE A 14 -8.94 9.19 -16.89
CA PHE A 14 -9.23 10.48 -17.56
C PHE A 14 -10.66 11.02 -17.36
N ILE A 15 -11.52 10.40 -16.55
CA ILE A 15 -12.92 10.86 -16.36
C ILE A 15 -13.13 11.69 -15.07
N LEU A 16 -12.08 12.07 -14.36
CA LEU A 16 -12.22 12.85 -13.12
C LEU A 16 -11.82 14.33 -13.25
N SER A 17 -11.95 14.96 -14.41
CA SER A 17 -11.68 16.38 -14.56
C SER A 17 -12.61 17.06 -15.54
N ALA A 18 -13.86 17.34 -15.14
CA ALA A 18 -14.66 18.44 -15.68
C ALA A 18 -15.94 18.63 -14.85
N ALA A 19 -15.82 19.18 -13.65
CA ALA A 19 -16.93 19.88 -13.02
C ALA A 19 -16.71 21.39 -13.21
N PRO A 20 -17.65 22.15 -13.75
CA PRO A 20 -17.54 23.61 -13.80
C PRO A 20 -17.68 24.15 -12.37
N VAL A 21 -16.68 24.88 -11.94
CA VAL A 21 -16.76 25.68 -10.70
C VAL A 21 -17.53 26.96 -11.04
N ASP A 22 -18.79 27.01 -10.65
CA ASP A 22 -19.54 28.24 -10.64
C ASP A 22 -18.99 29.17 -9.55
N VAL A 23 -18.27 30.20 -9.97
CA VAL A 23 -17.84 31.27 -9.07
C VAL A 23 -19.04 32.13 -8.77
N VAL A 24 -19.66 31.95 -7.63
CA VAL A 24 -20.66 32.89 -7.11
C VAL A 24 -19.92 34.10 -6.56
N LEU A 25 -19.96 35.20 -7.34
CA LEU A 25 -19.55 36.49 -6.84
C LEU A 25 -20.63 37.00 -5.87
N ALA A 26 -20.34 36.95 -4.58
CA ALA A 26 -21.16 37.62 -3.58
C ALA A 26 -21.00 39.13 -3.74
N GLN A 27 -22.07 39.79 -4.18
CA GLN A 27 -22.19 41.24 -4.08
C GLN A 27 -22.36 41.61 -2.61
N SER A 28 -21.43 42.40 -2.11
CA SER A 28 -21.55 43.06 -0.80
C SER A 28 -22.53 44.21 -0.92
N ASP A 29 -23.74 44.03 -0.42
CA ASP A 29 -24.63 45.17 -0.13
C ASP A 29 -24.15 45.84 1.16
N GLU A 30 -23.65 47.03 1.00
CA GLU A 30 -23.28 47.97 2.06
C GLU A 30 -24.56 48.67 2.54
N ASN A 31 -24.87 48.51 3.80
CA ASN A 31 -25.80 49.19 4.67
C ASN A 31 -26.86 48.28 5.30
N ASP A 32 -26.54 47.73 6.45
CA ASP A 32 -27.52 47.67 7.53
C ASP A 32 -26.80 47.73 8.90
N ASP A 33 -26.92 48.90 9.50
CA ASP A 33 -26.43 49.21 10.86
C ASP A 33 -27.42 48.65 11.87
N THR A 34 -27.33 47.33 12.11
CA THR A 34 -28.08 46.68 13.21
C THR A 34 -27.12 45.97 14.11
N GLY A 35 -26.83 46.62 15.23
CA GLY A 35 -26.40 46.07 16.54
C GLY A 35 -25.44 44.87 16.44
N LEU A 36 -24.14 45.11 16.34
CA LEU A 36 -23.12 44.10 16.61
C LEU A 36 -23.38 43.46 18.01
N ILE A 37 -24.04 42.30 18.00
CA ILE A 37 -23.97 41.40 19.12
C ILE A 37 -22.58 40.77 19.05
N GLU A 38 -21.63 41.28 19.82
CA GLU A 38 -20.37 40.55 20.04
C GLU A 38 -20.73 39.37 20.94
N PRO A 39 -20.77 38.13 20.38
CA PRO A 39 -20.90 36.96 21.24
C PRO A 39 -19.58 36.85 22.02
N GLN A 40 -19.64 37.07 23.34
CA GLN A 40 -18.56 36.62 24.23
C GLN A 40 -18.50 35.10 24.20
N ILE A 41 -17.96 34.57 23.15
CA ILE A 41 -17.57 33.17 23.10
C ILE A 41 -16.21 33.13 23.83
N GLU A 42 -16.20 32.59 25.06
CA GLU A 42 -14.94 32.14 25.66
C GLU A 42 -14.26 31.30 24.62
N ARG A 43 -13.11 31.77 24.14
CA ARG A 43 -12.26 30.93 23.29
C ARG A 43 -11.89 29.72 24.13
N THR A 44 -12.51 28.60 23.86
CA THR A 44 -12.02 27.32 24.33
C THR A 44 -10.62 27.20 23.71
N GLU A 45 -9.58 27.33 24.54
CA GLU A 45 -8.25 26.93 24.16
C GLU A 45 -8.36 25.43 23.88
N PHE A 46 -8.43 25.08 22.62
CA PHE A 46 -8.16 23.69 22.23
C PHE A 46 -6.67 23.51 22.49
N ASP A 47 -6.34 22.74 23.51
CA ASP A 47 -5.03 22.11 23.57
C ASP A 47 -4.92 21.35 22.23
N GLU A 48 -4.11 21.88 21.33
CA GLU A 48 -3.67 21.11 20.16
C GLU A 48 -3.10 19.83 20.75
N ALA A 49 -3.82 18.74 20.55
CA ALA A 49 -3.33 17.43 20.93
C ALA A 49 -1.90 17.39 20.37
N LYS A 50 -0.90 17.28 21.25
CA LYS A 50 0.46 17.01 20.84
C LYS A 50 0.37 15.75 20.03
N ILE A 51 0.40 15.90 18.70
CA ILE A 51 0.64 14.81 17.80
C ILE A 51 2.06 14.41 18.14
N GLU A 52 2.21 13.38 18.97
CA GLU A 52 3.48 12.73 19.15
C GLU A 52 3.78 12.16 17.76
N SER A 53 4.62 12.87 17.01
CA SER A 53 5.07 12.43 15.71
C SER A 53 6.03 11.26 15.95
N TYR A 54 5.49 10.07 15.90
CA TYR A 54 6.28 8.85 15.85
C TYR A 54 6.87 8.74 14.45
N ASP A 55 8.18 8.98 14.35
CA ASP A 55 8.87 8.98 13.06
C ASP A 55 9.22 7.58 12.57
N PHE A 56 9.33 6.62 13.49
CA PHE A 56 9.75 5.25 13.18
C PHE A 56 8.59 4.26 13.30
N GLU A 57 8.59 3.30 12.38
CA GLU A 57 7.61 2.23 12.30
C GLU A 57 8.35 0.88 12.21
N ILE A 58 7.91 -0.09 12.99
CA ILE A 58 8.26 -1.50 12.82
C ILE A 58 6.98 -2.30 12.63
N ALA A 59 6.96 -3.20 11.66
CA ALA A 59 5.81 -4.03 11.39
C ALA A 59 6.19 -5.49 11.14
N ALA A 60 5.27 -6.38 11.51
CA ALA A 60 5.26 -7.76 11.07
C ALA A 60 4.05 -7.97 10.17
N TYR A 61 4.22 -8.69 9.08
CA TYR A 61 3.15 -8.96 8.14
C TYR A 61 3.08 -10.43 7.73
N THR A 62 1.92 -10.79 7.25
CA THR A 62 1.65 -12.10 6.69
C THR A 62 0.60 -11.98 5.59
N GLY A 63 0.61 -12.92 4.66
CA GLY A 63 -0.32 -12.90 3.55
C GLY A 63 -0.08 -13.98 2.53
N TYR A 64 -0.44 -13.65 1.29
CA TYR A 64 -0.32 -14.56 0.16
C TYR A 64 0.46 -13.89 -0.97
N LEU A 65 1.38 -14.63 -1.56
CA LEU A 65 2.15 -14.25 -2.74
C LEU A 65 1.80 -15.18 -3.89
N ALA A 66 1.35 -14.60 -4.99
CA ALA A 66 1.07 -15.29 -6.24
C ALA A 66 2.20 -14.99 -7.23
N ILE A 67 3.06 -15.95 -7.49
CA ILE A 67 4.08 -15.84 -8.51
C ILE A 67 3.50 -16.35 -9.84
N GLU A 68 3.76 -15.61 -10.92
CA GLU A 68 3.29 -15.96 -12.26
C GLU A 68 3.75 -17.36 -12.63
N ASP A 69 2.84 -18.18 -13.19
CA ASP A 69 3.00 -19.60 -13.52
C ASP A 69 3.09 -20.58 -12.31
N PHE A 70 3.19 -20.08 -11.09
CA PHE A 70 3.21 -20.87 -9.87
C PHE A 70 1.91 -20.72 -9.06
N ASN A 71 1.76 -21.55 -8.06
CA ASN A 71 0.61 -21.46 -7.17
C ASN A 71 0.78 -20.28 -6.21
N THR A 72 -0.35 -19.75 -5.74
CA THR A 72 -0.35 -18.77 -4.66
C THR A 72 -0.03 -19.45 -3.34
N ASP A 73 0.92 -18.92 -2.61
CA ASP A 73 1.35 -19.48 -1.36
C ASP A 73 1.58 -18.42 -0.27
N PHE A 74 1.86 -18.87 0.92
CA PHE A 74 1.92 -18.04 2.11
C PHE A 74 3.25 -17.29 2.20
N VAL A 75 3.18 -16.01 2.57
CA VAL A 75 4.33 -15.15 2.79
C VAL A 75 4.29 -14.52 4.18
N THR A 76 5.45 -14.35 4.78
CA THR A 76 5.62 -13.63 6.05
C THR A 76 6.82 -12.70 5.96
N GLY A 77 6.81 -11.63 6.73
CA GLY A 77 7.94 -10.71 6.72
C GLY A 77 7.86 -9.62 7.78
N ILE A 78 8.81 -8.71 7.67
CA ILE A 78 8.94 -7.53 8.52
C ILE A 78 9.11 -6.29 7.66
N LYS A 79 8.67 -5.15 8.18
CA LYS A 79 8.86 -3.83 7.59
C LYS A 79 9.48 -2.90 8.62
N LEU A 80 10.32 -1.99 8.16
CA LEU A 80 10.86 -0.88 8.92
C LEU A 80 10.53 0.38 8.15
N GLY A 81 9.83 1.31 8.78
CA GLY A 81 9.41 2.58 8.19
C GLY A 81 10.04 3.77 8.89
N TYR A 82 10.25 4.82 8.11
CA TYR A 82 10.60 6.15 8.61
C TYR A 82 9.69 7.18 7.94
N HIS A 83 8.91 7.88 8.75
CA HIS A 83 7.99 8.92 8.30
C HIS A 83 8.73 10.25 8.22
N VAL A 84 9.03 10.68 6.99
CA VAL A 84 9.73 11.94 6.71
C VAL A 84 8.82 13.14 6.97
N SER A 85 7.53 12.94 6.74
CA SER A 85 6.46 13.90 7.00
C SER A 85 5.14 13.14 7.16
N GLU A 86 4.05 13.85 7.43
CA GLU A 86 2.70 13.26 7.49
C GLU A 86 2.31 12.57 6.16
N ASP A 87 2.82 13.09 5.03
CA ASP A 87 2.49 12.60 3.70
C ASP A 87 3.48 11.55 3.18
N PHE A 88 4.78 11.65 3.54
CA PHE A 88 5.84 10.84 2.93
C PHE A 88 6.53 9.92 3.94
N PHE A 89 6.73 8.68 3.52
CA PHE A 89 7.51 7.72 4.28
C PHE A 89 8.47 6.93 3.39
N VAL A 90 9.54 6.43 4.01
CA VAL A 90 10.48 5.46 3.43
C VAL A 90 10.28 4.15 4.17
N GLN A 91 10.22 3.04 3.44
CA GLN A 91 10.02 1.73 4.03
C GLN A 91 11.05 0.74 3.48
N ALA A 92 11.69 -0.01 4.37
CA ALA A 92 12.45 -1.20 4.03
C ALA A 92 11.63 -2.43 4.42
N SER A 93 11.56 -3.42 3.56
CA SER A 93 10.83 -4.67 3.83
C SER A 93 11.67 -5.90 3.49
N TYR A 94 11.50 -6.92 4.29
CA TYR A 94 12.00 -8.27 4.06
C TYR A 94 10.84 -9.23 4.13
N GLY A 95 10.70 -10.08 3.12
CA GLY A 95 9.68 -11.11 3.07
C GLY A 95 10.26 -12.46 2.69
N ARG A 96 9.63 -13.50 3.20
CA ARG A 96 9.95 -14.89 2.89
C ARG A 96 8.66 -15.70 2.72
N GLY A 97 8.66 -16.50 1.67
CA GLY A 97 7.59 -17.44 1.35
C GLY A 97 8.11 -18.68 0.67
N GLU A 98 7.22 -19.56 0.34
CA GLU A 98 7.51 -20.78 -0.41
C GLU A 98 6.48 -20.87 -1.53
N VAL A 99 6.87 -21.23 -2.74
CA VAL A 99 5.92 -21.42 -3.86
C VAL A 99 5.56 -22.89 -4.02
N GLY A 100 4.28 -23.14 -4.25
CA GLY A 100 3.76 -24.46 -4.52
C GLY A 100 4.13 -24.99 -5.88
N GLU A 101 3.59 -26.17 -6.20
CA GLU A 101 3.77 -26.80 -7.51
C GLU A 101 3.10 -26.01 -8.63
N THR A 102 3.71 -25.98 -9.80
CA THR A 102 3.11 -25.39 -11.00
C THR A 102 1.89 -26.20 -11.46
N SER A 103 1.02 -25.59 -12.22
CA SER A 103 -0.10 -26.29 -12.87
C SER A 103 0.39 -27.41 -13.79
N PHE A 104 1.55 -27.22 -14.42
CA PHE A 104 2.17 -28.24 -15.27
C PHE A 104 2.63 -29.47 -14.47
N GLU A 105 3.30 -29.29 -13.33
CA GLU A 105 3.73 -30.39 -12.47
C GLU A 105 2.54 -31.22 -11.98
N ARG A 106 1.47 -30.56 -11.55
CA ARG A 106 0.24 -31.20 -11.06
C ARG A 106 -0.52 -31.99 -12.14
N LEU A 107 -0.57 -31.46 -13.36
CA LEU A 107 -1.35 -32.07 -14.44
C LEU A 107 -0.58 -33.12 -15.22
N SER A 108 0.74 -32.95 -15.40
CA SER A 108 1.57 -33.87 -16.17
C SER A 108 2.02 -35.08 -15.37
N GLY A 109 2.04 -35.01 -14.04
CA GLY A 109 2.65 -36.03 -13.17
C GLY A 109 4.15 -36.18 -13.44
N GLY A 110 4.77 -35.16 -14.05
CA GLY A 110 6.18 -35.12 -14.42
C GLY A 110 7.13 -34.95 -13.23
N ALA A 111 8.42 -34.90 -13.52
CA ALA A 111 9.42 -34.56 -12.50
C ALA A 111 9.22 -33.11 -12.03
N PRO A 112 9.52 -32.81 -10.76
CA PRO A 112 9.45 -31.43 -10.24
C PRO A 112 10.38 -30.52 -11.08
N LEU A 113 9.89 -29.32 -11.44
CA LEU A 113 10.66 -28.31 -12.14
C LEU A 113 11.70 -27.66 -11.23
N LEU A 114 11.34 -27.46 -9.96
CA LEU A 114 12.17 -26.85 -8.93
C LEU A 114 12.38 -27.85 -7.78
N SER A 115 13.59 -27.86 -7.24
CA SER A 115 13.88 -28.55 -5.98
C SER A 115 13.21 -27.83 -4.81
N GLN A 116 13.12 -28.48 -3.65
CA GLN A 116 12.50 -27.90 -2.45
C GLN A 116 13.16 -26.55 -2.04
N SER A 117 14.48 -26.44 -2.19
CA SER A 117 15.22 -25.21 -1.86
C SER A 117 15.04 -24.10 -2.89
N GLU A 118 14.76 -24.42 -4.14
CA GLU A 118 14.50 -23.44 -5.20
C GLU A 118 13.06 -22.89 -5.17
N ARG A 119 12.18 -23.51 -4.39
CA ARG A 119 10.81 -23.01 -4.14
C ARG A 119 10.75 -21.93 -3.08
N GLU A 120 11.82 -21.72 -2.32
CA GLU A 120 11.89 -20.60 -1.38
C GLU A 120 12.00 -19.28 -2.15
N VAL A 121 11.19 -18.30 -1.74
CA VAL A 121 11.21 -16.93 -2.24
C VAL A 121 11.59 -16.03 -1.09
N GLU A 122 12.63 -15.24 -1.28
CA GLU A 122 13.02 -14.20 -0.34
C GLU A 122 13.17 -12.87 -1.09
N TYR A 123 12.76 -11.79 -0.47
CA TYR A 123 12.96 -10.48 -1.07
C TYR A 123 13.32 -9.42 -0.05
N TYR A 124 14.11 -8.44 -0.51
CA TYR A 124 14.49 -7.24 0.21
C TYR A 124 14.14 -6.04 -0.67
N LEU A 125 13.35 -5.12 -0.15
CA LEU A 125 12.88 -3.96 -0.88
C LEU A 125 13.10 -2.69 -0.08
N VAL A 126 13.35 -1.59 -0.78
CA VAL A 126 13.27 -0.22 -0.25
C VAL A 126 12.29 0.55 -1.11
N ALA A 127 11.31 1.18 -0.48
CA ALA A 127 10.23 1.88 -1.13
C ALA A 127 10.05 3.29 -0.56
N LEU A 128 9.57 4.19 -1.40
CA LEU A 128 9.02 5.49 -1.02
C LEU A 128 7.50 5.37 -1.05
N GLY A 129 6.85 5.83 0.00
CA GLY A 129 5.41 5.85 0.10
C GLY A 129 4.85 7.25 0.27
N PHE A 130 3.61 7.40 -0.16
CA PHE A 130 2.85 8.63 -0.07
C PHE A 130 1.46 8.34 0.49
N ASN A 131 1.10 9.02 1.58
CA ASN A 131 -0.20 8.93 2.21
C ASN A 131 -1.22 9.76 1.43
N LEU A 132 -2.32 9.09 1.07
CA LEU A 132 -3.44 9.68 0.33
C LEU A 132 -4.68 9.65 1.22
N PHE A 133 -5.58 10.59 1.04
CA PHE A 133 -6.92 10.56 1.62
C PHE A 133 -6.94 10.18 3.11
N PRO A 134 -6.37 11.00 4.00
CA PRO A 134 -6.56 10.82 5.42
C PRO A 134 -8.07 10.91 5.74
N GLY A 135 -8.54 10.03 6.61
CA GLY A 135 -9.95 9.92 6.93
C GLY A 135 -10.18 9.33 8.31
N GLU A 136 -11.42 9.25 8.69
CA GLU A 136 -11.88 8.67 9.94
C GLU A 136 -12.89 7.56 9.68
N ALA A 137 -12.72 6.43 10.33
CA ALA A 137 -13.68 5.33 10.31
C ALA A 137 -14.46 5.30 11.63
N PHE A 138 -15.76 5.53 11.53
CA PHE A 138 -16.69 5.46 12.66
C PHE A 138 -17.16 4.02 12.82
N VAL A 139 -16.71 3.34 13.87
CA VAL A 139 -17.10 1.95 14.15
C VAL A 139 -18.29 1.87 15.09
N THR A 140 -18.37 2.79 16.03
CA THR A 140 -19.53 2.98 16.93
C THR A 140 -19.75 4.47 17.16
N ASP A 141 -20.87 4.83 17.82
CA ASP A 141 -21.18 6.23 18.16
C ASP A 141 -20.10 6.91 19.04
N SER A 142 -19.21 6.13 19.63
CA SER A 142 -18.16 6.61 20.55
C SER A 142 -16.74 6.18 20.17
N THR A 143 -16.56 5.46 19.07
CA THR A 143 -15.24 4.94 18.67
C THR A 143 -14.96 5.29 17.23
N THR A 144 -13.93 6.11 17.04
CA THR A 144 -13.44 6.55 15.74
C THR A 144 -11.98 6.11 15.59
N PHE A 145 -11.62 5.59 14.42
CA PHE A 145 -10.25 5.25 14.05
C PHE A 145 -9.77 6.15 12.93
N ASN A 146 -8.54 6.63 13.03
CA ASN A 146 -7.90 7.32 11.93
C ASN A 146 -7.52 6.31 10.85
N THR A 147 -7.79 6.64 9.60
CA THR A 147 -7.48 5.80 8.45
C THR A 147 -6.76 6.59 7.39
N VAL A 148 -5.94 5.90 6.61
CA VAL A 148 -5.26 6.51 5.47
C VAL A 148 -5.07 5.47 4.37
N PHE A 149 -5.31 5.86 3.13
CA PHE A 149 -4.85 5.13 1.96
C PHE A 149 -3.44 5.58 1.61
N TYR A 150 -2.59 4.66 1.19
CA TYR A 150 -1.25 5.01 0.72
C TYR A 150 -0.92 4.26 -0.57
N ILE A 151 0.01 4.84 -1.31
CA ILE A 151 0.68 4.19 -2.43
C ILE A 151 2.17 4.17 -2.15
N SER A 152 2.86 3.18 -2.64
CA SER A 152 4.32 3.14 -2.57
C SER A 152 4.93 2.58 -3.85
N GLY A 153 6.17 2.97 -4.09
CA GLY A 153 6.98 2.45 -5.18
C GLY A 153 8.40 2.25 -4.72
N GLY A 154 9.01 1.15 -5.12
CA GLY A 154 10.34 0.78 -4.62
C GLY A 154 11.09 -0.15 -5.54
N VAL A 155 12.30 -0.44 -5.11
CA VAL A 155 13.21 -1.36 -5.79
C VAL A 155 13.89 -2.27 -4.78
N GLY A 156 14.37 -3.39 -5.26
CA GLY A 156 15.12 -4.32 -4.42
C GLY A 156 15.57 -5.55 -5.16
N THR A 157 15.66 -6.64 -4.42
CA THR A 157 16.10 -7.93 -4.94
C THR A 157 15.16 -9.01 -4.44
N THR A 158 14.78 -9.91 -5.34
CA THR A 158 14.05 -11.13 -5.04
C THR A 158 14.92 -12.32 -5.41
N THR A 159 15.16 -13.21 -4.46
CA THR A 159 15.80 -14.50 -4.67
C THR A 159 14.72 -15.52 -4.95
N PHE A 160 14.72 -16.10 -6.15
CA PHE A 160 13.76 -17.11 -6.58
C PHE A 160 14.41 -18.10 -7.54
N ALA A 161 14.07 -19.38 -7.44
CA ALA A 161 14.65 -20.47 -8.22
C ALA A 161 16.19 -20.55 -8.14
N GLY A 162 16.77 -20.08 -7.02
CA GLY A 162 18.21 -20.09 -6.78
C GLY A 162 18.97 -18.89 -7.31
N ASP A 163 18.30 -17.94 -7.95
CA ASP A 163 18.89 -16.73 -8.53
C ASP A 163 18.37 -15.45 -7.89
N ASP A 164 19.25 -14.45 -7.77
CA ASP A 164 18.90 -13.12 -7.31
C ASP A 164 18.46 -12.26 -8.50
N ARG A 165 17.26 -11.72 -8.42
CA ARG A 165 16.61 -10.92 -9.47
C ARG A 165 16.38 -9.50 -9.01
N PHE A 166 16.75 -8.51 -9.84
CA PHE A 166 16.36 -7.12 -9.58
C PHE A 166 14.84 -7.01 -9.65
N THR A 167 14.26 -6.36 -8.63
CA THR A 167 12.82 -6.27 -8.46
C THR A 167 12.39 -4.81 -8.38
N ILE A 168 11.34 -4.47 -9.12
CA ILE A 168 10.59 -3.23 -8.97
C ILE A 168 9.29 -3.58 -8.25
N ALA A 169 8.91 -2.76 -7.27
CA ALA A 169 7.69 -2.98 -6.50
C ALA A 169 6.77 -1.76 -6.53
N TYR A 170 5.48 -2.01 -6.69
CA TYR A 170 4.43 -1.02 -6.51
C TYR A 170 3.39 -1.56 -5.54
N ALA A 171 2.93 -0.70 -4.63
CA ALA A 171 1.91 -1.11 -3.68
C ALA A 171 0.84 -0.05 -3.49
N VAL A 172 -0.33 -0.51 -3.11
CA VAL A 172 -1.43 0.28 -2.59
C VAL A 172 -1.90 -0.36 -1.29
N GLY A 173 -2.11 0.45 -0.26
CA GLY A 173 -2.51 -0.05 1.03
C GLY A 173 -3.53 0.87 1.71
N HIS A 174 -4.16 0.29 2.71
CA HIS A 174 -5.05 0.97 3.62
C HIS A 174 -4.58 0.70 5.04
N ARG A 175 -4.35 1.77 5.76
CA ARG A 175 -3.89 1.78 7.16
C ARG A 175 -5.01 2.23 8.06
N THR A 176 -5.20 1.55 9.17
CA THR A 176 -6.15 1.91 10.23
C THR A 176 -5.40 1.98 11.55
N LEU A 177 -5.34 3.17 12.14
CA LEU A 177 -4.76 3.40 13.46
C LEU A 177 -5.85 3.13 14.50
N PHE A 178 -5.67 2.11 15.32
CA PHE A 178 -6.68 1.68 16.30
C PHE A 178 -6.29 1.94 17.76
N ALA A 179 -5.02 2.29 18.00
CA ALA A 179 -4.52 2.72 19.31
C ALA A 179 -3.32 3.64 19.12
N ASP A 180 -2.93 4.35 20.17
CA ASP A 180 -1.73 5.19 20.16
C ASP A 180 -0.51 4.33 19.81
N GLY A 181 0.13 4.65 18.69
CA GLY A 181 1.30 3.94 18.20
C GLY A 181 1.03 2.57 17.54
N PHE A 182 -0.23 2.16 17.30
CA PHE A 182 -0.54 0.89 16.63
C PHE A 182 -1.43 1.08 15.41
N SER A 183 -1.10 0.42 14.31
CA SER A 183 -1.99 0.32 13.15
C SER A 183 -2.08 -1.09 12.60
N LEU A 184 -3.16 -1.32 11.88
CA LEU A 184 -3.39 -2.48 11.03
C LEU A 184 -3.38 -1.99 9.58
N ASP A 185 -2.52 -2.57 8.75
CA ASP A 185 -2.48 -2.26 7.33
C ASP A 185 -2.91 -3.47 6.51
N ILE A 186 -3.65 -3.20 5.45
CA ILE A 186 -3.94 -4.15 4.38
C ILE A 186 -3.26 -3.60 3.13
N GLU A 187 -2.41 -4.40 2.51
CA GLU A 187 -1.61 -3.97 1.37
C GLU A 187 -1.70 -4.98 0.23
N MET A 188 -1.81 -4.47 -0.99
CA MET A 188 -1.61 -5.21 -2.22
C MET A 188 -0.37 -4.65 -2.92
N ARG A 189 0.56 -5.53 -3.24
CA ARG A 189 1.85 -5.20 -3.86
C ARG A 189 2.05 -6.03 -5.12
N ASP A 190 2.63 -5.43 -6.14
CA ASP A 190 3.11 -6.11 -7.35
C ASP A 190 4.64 -6.09 -7.34
N LEU A 191 5.24 -7.27 -7.37
CA LEU A 191 6.69 -7.50 -7.46
C LEU A 191 7.02 -7.85 -8.90
N ILE A 192 7.69 -6.96 -9.61
CA ILE A 192 8.04 -7.13 -11.02
C ILE A 192 9.51 -7.47 -11.11
N PHE A 193 9.82 -8.68 -11.59
CA PHE A 193 11.18 -9.15 -11.85
C PHE A 193 11.23 -10.06 -13.07
N GLU A 194 12.42 -10.27 -13.60
CA GLU A 194 12.64 -11.15 -14.75
C GLU A 194 12.91 -12.59 -14.30
N GLN A 195 12.32 -13.56 -14.98
CA GLN A 195 12.58 -14.98 -14.75
C GLN A 195 12.80 -15.71 -16.07
N ASP A 196 13.61 -16.79 -16.04
CA ASP A 196 13.99 -17.59 -17.22
C ASP A 196 13.77 -19.10 -17.03
N ILE A 197 12.86 -19.47 -16.13
CA ILE A 197 12.61 -20.88 -15.75
C ILE A 197 12.23 -21.74 -16.95
N PHE A 198 11.57 -21.16 -17.94
CA PHE A 198 11.15 -21.84 -19.17
C PHE A 198 12.12 -21.64 -20.36
N GLY A 199 13.33 -21.12 -20.11
CA GLY A 199 14.37 -20.92 -21.11
C GLY A 199 14.20 -19.66 -21.96
N THR A 200 13.31 -18.77 -21.58
CA THR A 200 13.12 -17.43 -22.15
C THR A 200 13.05 -16.45 -20.99
N GLU A 201 13.83 -15.38 -21.07
CA GLU A 201 13.77 -14.29 -20.10
C GLU A 201 12.47 -13.52 -20.30
N GLU A 202 11.60 -13.53 -19.29
CA GLU A 202 10.33 -12.80 -19.30
C GLU A 202 10.16 -12.00 -18.01
N SER A 203 9.63 -10.77 -18.15
CA SER A 203 9.26 -9.95 -16.99
C SER A 203 7.90 -10.38 -16.48
N THR A 204 7.83 -10.74 -15.22
CA THR A 204 6.62 -11.28 -14.57
C THR A 204 6.08 -10.34 -13.53
N ASN A 205 4.75 -10.37 -13.35
CA ASN A 205 4.04 -9.63 -12.32
C ASN A 205 3.62 -10.61 -11.21
N ASN A 206 4.08 -10.35 -10.00
CA ASN A 206 3.89 -11.25 -8.88
C ASN A 206 3.12 -10.52 -7.79
N LEU A 207 1.84 -10.86 -7.66
CA LEU A 207 0.94 -10.16 -6.76
C LEU A 207 1.02 -10.70 -5.35
N GLU A 208 1.21 -9.79 -4.41
CA GLU A 208 1.23 -10.05 -2.98
C GLU A 208 0.07 -9.33 -2.29
N PHE A 209 -0.65 -10.03 -1.44
CA PHE A 209 -1.68 -9.45 -0.58
C PHE A 209 -1.33 -9.75 0.87
N THR A 210 -1.13 -8.70 1.67
CA THR A 210 -0.67 -8.83 3.06
C THR A 210 -1.52 -8.04 4.03
N VAL A 211 -1.49 -8.53 5.27
CA VAL A 211 -1.97 -7.83 6.46
C VAL A 211 -0.80 -7.66 7.39
N SER A 212 -0.58 -6.45 7.88
CA SER A 212 0.49 -6.14 8.83
C SER A 212 -0.03 -5.47 10.08
N LEU A 213 0.66 -5.76 11.19
CA LEU A 213 0.51 -5.06 12.45
C LEU A 213 1.76 -4.19 12.65
N ASN A 214 1.55 -2.89 12.82
CA ASN A 214 2.59 -1.90 12.88
C ASN A 214 2.63 -1.23 14.27
N LEU A 215 3.83 -0.96 14.73
CA LEU A 215 4.14 -0.22 15.95
C LEU A 215 4.95 1.03 15.59
N TYR A 216 4.50 2.19 16.04
CA TYR A 216 5.14 3.49 15.86
C TYR A 216 5.83 3.93 17.15
N PHE A 217 7.00 4.59 17.03
CA PHE A 217 7.78 5.08 18.18
C PHE A 217 8.73 6.22 17.80
#